data_13d29b5359c04be4d71a73baf454fd69
#
_entry.id   13d29b5359c04be4d71a73baf454fd69
#
_cell.length_a   1.000
_cell.length_b   1.000
_cell.length_c   1.000
_cell.angle_alpha   90.00
_cell.angle_beta   90.00
_cell.angle_gamma   90.00
#
_symmetry.space_group_name_H-M   'P 1'
#
loop_
_entity.id
_entity.type
_entity.pdbx_description
1 polymer ?
#
loop_
_entity_poly.entity_id
_entity_poly.type
_entity_poly.pdbx_seq_one_letter_code
_entity_poly.pdbx_strand_id
1 'polypeptide(L)'
;MKKSTLTLLLFILGISSSFSVGAQEAKTVFVNIPDSLCPLLSSVNRADCIDFIESKMKAQVTNRFGGKSEMTELSPDYVSLQMSDASNWQMKLLPLNDTTKVVCAVSIVCAPACDSHIRFYTTDWKELPATDFLPSVPQMNDFFTSSDSTDYDFIDARLQADMTLSLIHI
;
A
#
# COMPACT_ATOMS: atom_id res chain seq x y z
N MET A 1 12.11 -38.73 -48.95
CA MET A 1 12.78 -37.85 -48.02
C MET A 1 12.01 -36.53 -47.89
N LYS A 2 10.82 -36.48 -47.27
CA LYS A 2 10.00 -35.25 -47.11
C LYS A 2 9.10 -35.29 -45.84
N LYS A 3 9.52 -35.96 -44.77
CA LYS A 3 8.73 -36.06 -43.49
C LYS A 3 9.44 -35.52 -42.26
N SER A 4 10.69 -34.97 -42.39
CA SER A 4 11.47 -34.58 -41.23
C SER A 4 11.49 -33.06 -40.92
N THR A 5 10.96 -32.20 -41.84
CA THR A 5 10.97 -30.75 -41.68
C THR A 5 9.69 -30.19 -41.04
N LEU A 6 8.61 -31.00 -40.92
CA LEU A 6 7.35 -30.55 -40.32
C LEU A 6 7.32 -30.68 -38.77
N THR A 7 8.16 -31.54 -38.19
CA THR A 7 8.21 -31.80 -36.76
C THR A 7 9.02 -30.73 -35.98
N LEU A 8 9.88 -29.99 -36.68
CA LEU A 8 10.72 -28.94 -36.06
C LEU A 8 10.00 -27.59 -35.89
N LEU A 9 8.91 -27.37 -36.62
CA LEU A 9 8.17 -26.09 -36.58
C LEU A 9 7.14 -26.01 -35.47
N LEU A 10 6.81 -27.13 -34.81
CA LEU A 10 5.82 -27.22 -33.74
C LEU A 10 6.42 -27.04 -32.33
N PHE A 11 7.77 -26.93 -32.22
CA PHE A 11 8.45 -26.80 -30.92
C PHE A 11 8.78 -25.36 -30.52
N ILE A 12 8.49 -24.36 -31.35
CA ILE A 12 8.85 -22.94 -31.11
C ILE A 12 7.66 -22.13 -30.57
N LEU A 13 6.46 -22.71 -30.45
CA LEU A 13 5.28 -21.98 -29.98
C LEU A 13 4.98 -22.16 -28.48
N GLY A 14 5.93 -22.62 -27.69
CA GLY A 14 5.76 -22.94 -26.26
C GLY A 14 6.48 -21.98 -25.31
N ILE A 15 6.83 -20.76 -25.71
CA ILE A 15 7.30 -19.73 -24.75
C ILE A 15 6.05 -19.05 -24.18
N SER A 16 5.42 -19.73 -23.24
CA SER A 16 4.45 -19.12 -22.35
C SER A 16 5.18 -18.03 -21.57
N SER A 17 5.00 -16.77 -21.97
CA SER A 17 5.34 -15.64 -21.13
C SER A 17 4.53 -15.77 -19.85
N SER A 18 5.19 -16.22 -18.78
CA SER A 18 4.68 -16.17 -17.42
C SER A 18 4.54 -14.68 -17.08
N PHE A 19 3.40 -14.08 -17.42
CA PHE A 19 3.05 -12.77 -16.91
C PHE A 19 2.97 -12.92 -15.39
N SER A 20 3.80 -12.16 -14.68
CA SER A 20 3.74 -12.04 -13.24
C SER A 20 2.38 -11.46 -12.86
N VAL A 21 1.43 -12.31 -12.50
CA VAL A 21 0.08 -11.93 -12.06
C VAL A 21 0.13 -11.04 -10.81
N GLY A 22 1.25 -11.07 -10.06
CA GLY A 22 1.41 -10.32 -8.81
C GLY A 22 1.53 -8.80 -8.95
N ALA A 23 2.18 -8.30 -10.01
CA ALA A 23 2.44 -6.85 -10.18
C ALA A 23 1.17 -6.04 -10.50
N GLN A 24 0.14 -6.70 -11.00
CA GLN A 24 -1.12 -6.08 -11.42
C GLN A 24 -2.13 -5.93 -10.28
N GLU A 25 -1.89 -6.56 -9.14
CA GLU A 25 -2.91 -6.77 -8.12
C GLU A 25 -3.09 -5.54 -7.21
N ALA A 26 -2.02 -5.00 -6.61
CA ALA A 26 -2.11 -3.78 -5.80
C ALA A 26 -2.57 -2.57 -6.61
N LYS A 27 -2.07 -2.44 -7.84
CA LYS A 27 -2.50 -1.45 -8.82
C LYS A 27 -4.01 -1.50 -9.06
N THR A 28 -4.54 -2.69 -9.35
CA THR A 28 -5.97 -2.89 -9.64
C THR A 28 -6.83 -2.58 -8.41
N VAL A 29 -6.43 -3.07 -7.24
CA VAL A 29 -7.12 -2.81 -5.98
C VAL A 29 -7.11 -1.31 -5.67
N PHE A 30 -5.98 -0.63 -5.85
CA PHE A 30 -5.85 0.81 -5.60
C PHE A 30 -6.76 1.66 -6.51
N VAL A 31 -6.79 1.40 -7.82
CA VAL A 31 -7.65 2.16 -8.73
C VAL A 31 -9.13 2.05 -8.34
N ASN A 32 -9.54 0.87 -7.85
CA ASN A 32 -10.91 0.56 -7.50
C ASN A 32 -11.32 1.00 -6.08
N ILE A 33 -10.48 1.75 -5.36
CA ILE A 33 -10.86 2.31 -4.05
C ILE A 33 -12.15 3.15 -4.21
N PRO A 34 -13.17 2.93 -3.38
CA PRO A 34 -14.31 3.81 -3.30
C PRO A 34 -13.89 5.25 -2.93
N ASP A 35 -14.48 6.23 -3.58
CA ASP A 35 -14.16 7.65 -3.34
C ASP A 35 -14.38 8.08 -1.88
N SER A 36 -15.26 7.40 -1.15
CA SER A 36 -15.49 7.62 0.29
C SER A 36 -14.28 7.24 1.15
N LEU A 37 -13.45 6.29 0.71
CA LEU A 37 -12.24 5.84 1.40
C LEU A 37 -10.98 6.61 0.94
N CYS A 38 -11.05 7.28 -0.20
CA CYS A 38 -9.96 8.09 -0.75
C CYS A 38 -10.48 9.46 -1.23
N PRO A 39 -10.96 10.32 -0.33
CA PRO A 39 -11.67 11.55 -0.71
C PRO A 39 -10.80 12.59 -1.42
N LEU A 40 -9.49 12.58 -1.21
CA LEU A 40 -8.56 13.50 -1.87
C LEU A 40 -8.34 13.16 -3.35
N LEU A 41 -8.33 11.88 -3.71
CA LEU A 41 -8.02 11.43 -5.06
C LEU A 41 -9.27 10.89 -5.76
N SER A 42 -9.62 11.48 -6.89
CA SER A 42 -10.63 10.90 -7.79
C SER A 42 -10.09 9.61 -8.44
N SER A 43 -10.97 8.82 -9.05
CA SER A 43 -10.57 7.65 -9.83
C SER A 43 -9.59 8.01 -10.96
N VAL A 44 -9.77 9.19 -11.57
CA VAL A 44 -8.86 9.72 -12.60
C VAL A 44 -7.48 10.03 -11.99
N ASN A 45 -7.43 10.75 -10.85
CA ASN A 45 -6.16 11.02 -10.17
C ASN A 45 -5.41 9.75 -9.80
N ARG A 46 -6.13 8.71 -9.37
CA ARG A 46 -5.51 7.41 -9.02
C ARG A 46 -4.91 6.72 -10.24
N ALA A 47 -5.62 6.75 -11.37
CA ALA A 47 -5.11 6.22 -12.63
C ALA A 47 -3.89 7.01 -13.13
N ASP A 48 -3.95 8.35 -13.12
CA ASP A 48 -2.84 9.23 -13.51
C ASP A 48 -1.58 8.97 -12.67
N CYS A 49 -1.73 8.80 -11.35
CA CYS A 49 -0.60 8.46 -10.47
C CYS A 49 0.10 7.17 -10.90
N ILE A 50 -0.69 6.15 -11.25
CA ILE A 50 -0.15 4.86 -11.73
C ILE A 50 0.58 5.06 -13.06
N ASP A 51 -0.06 5.72 -14.02
CA ASP A 51 0.53 5.93 -15.35
C ASP A 51 1.84 6.73 -15.27
N PHE A 52 1.91 7.72 -14.38
CA PHE A 52 3.13 8.50 -14.17
C PHE A 52 4.26 7.68 -13.56
N ILE A 53 3.99 6.92 -12.48
CA ILE A 53 5.02 6.13 -11.81
C ILE A 53 5.54 5.00 -12.70
N GLU A 54 4.65 4.33 -13.46
CA GLU A 54 5.04 3.30 -14.44
C GLU A 54 5.86 3.88 -15.59
N SER A 55 5.58 5.14 -15.98
CA SER A 55 6.37 5.88 -16.97
C SER A 55 7.66 6.46 -16.40
N LYS A 56 8.01 6.17 -15.14
CA LYS A 56 9.17 6.73 -14.42
C LYS A 56 9.15 8.26 -14.35
N MET A 57 7.97 8.83 -14.35
CA MET A 57 7.73 10.25 -14.14
C MET A 57 7.38 10.51 -12.67
N LYS A 58 7.48 11.77 -12.25
CA LYS A 58 6.98 12.17 -10.95
C LYS A 58 5.45 11.98 -10.91
N ALA A 59 4.99 11.05 -10.06
CA ALA A 59 3.58 10.67 -9.98
C ALA A 59 2.79 11.64 -9.09
N GLN A 60 2.82 12.93 -9.43
CA GLN A 60 2.16 13.99 -8.68
C GLN A 60 0.93 14.51 -9.44
N VAL A 61 -0.18 14.63 -8.72
CA VAL A 61 -1.46 15.13 -9.24
C VAL A 61 -1.98 16.28 -8.39
N THR A 62 -2.88 17.11 -8.96
CA THR A 62 -3.66 18.06 -8.18
C THR A 62 -4.89 17.34 -7.67
N ASN A 63 -5.03 17.26 -6.34
CA ASN A 63 -6.15 16.57 -5.71
C ASN A 63 -7.45 17.39 -5.74
N ARG A 64 -8.55 16.79 -5.26
CA ARG A 64 -9.90 17.42 -5.28
C ARG A 64 -9.99 18.73 -4.50
N PHE A 65 -9.09 18.98 -3.56
CA PHE A 65 -9.07 20.21 -2.76
C PHE A 65 -8.04 21.23 -3.23
N GLY A 66 -7.46 21.02 -4.42
CA GLY A 66 -6.48 21.92 -5.03
C GLY A 66 -5.03 21.76 -4.51
N GLY A 67 -4.81 20.89 -3.53
CA GLY A 67 -3.48 20.53 -3.04
C GLY A 67 -2.76 19.56 -3.98
N LYS A 68 -1.52 19.21 -3.62
CA LYS A 68 -0.73 18.21 -4.33
C LYS A 68 -0.76 16.89 -3.59
N SER A 69 -0.92 15.81 -4.34
CA SER A 69 -0.73 14.45 -3.86
C SER A 69 0.22 13.71 -4.80
N GLU A 70 1.02 12.80 -4.27
CA GLU A 70 2.03 12.09 -5.03
C GLU A 70 2.06 10.61 -4.66
N MET A 71 2.08 9.73 -5.66
CA MET A 71 2.40 8.33 -5.44
C MET A 71 3.91 8.19 -5.35
N THR A 72 4.39 7.73 -4.20
CA THR A 72 5.83 7.61 -3.90
C THR A 72 6.35 6.22 -4.19
N GLU A 73 5.49 5.19 -4.11
CA GLU A 73 5.87 3.82 -4.38
C GLU A 73 4.70 3.02 -4.94
N LEU A 74 5.01 2.13 -5.88
CA LEU A 74 4.11 1.14 -6.44
C LEU A 74 4.89 -0.16 -6.64
N SER A 75 4.45 -1.22 -5.97
CA SER A 75 4.97 -2.58 -6.14
C SER A 75 3.82 -3.57 -6.36
N PRO A 76 4.09 -4.85 -6.62
CA PRO A 76 3.05 -5.85 -6.84
C PRO A 76 2.01 -5.97 -5.74
N ASP A 77 2.39 -5.71 -4.50
CA ASP A 77 1.58 -5.88 -3.31
C ASP A 77 1.48 -4.63 -2.43
N TYR A 78 2.11 -3.51 -2.84
CA TYR A 78 2.21 -2.31 -2.02
C TYR A 78 2.03 -1.03 -2.82
N VAL A 79 1.36 -0.05 -2.20
CA VAL A 79 1.20 1.33 -2.72
C VAL A 79 1.47 2.30 -1.58
N SER A 80 2.24 3.35 -1.85
CA SER A 80 2.48 4.47 -0.94
C SER A 80 2.16 5.80 -1.61
N LEU A 81 1.45 6.66 -0.88
CA LEU A 81 1.01 7.98 -1.31
C LEU A 81 1.33 9.03 -0.26
N GLN A 82 1.94 10.11 -0.68
CA GLN A 82 1.88 11.37 0.03
C GLN A 82 0.57 12.06 -0.37
N MET A 83 -0.41 12.07 0.54
CA MET A 83 -1.74 12.61 0.26
C MET A 83 -1.78 14.13 0.34
N SER A 84 -0.97 14.71 1.27
CA SER A 84 -0.75 16.15 1.44
C SER A 84 0.60 16.36 2.13
N ASP A 85 0.97 17.62 2.41
CA ASP A 85 2.21 17.93 3.15
C ASP A 85 2.22 17.36 4.58
N ALA A 86 1.04 17.07 5.14
CA ALA A 86 0.86 16.58 6.50
C ALA A 86 0.24 15.18 6.58
N SER A 87 0.04 14.50 5.46
CA SER A 87 -0.63 13.19 5.49
C SER A 87 -0.08 12.23 4.45
N ASN A 88 0.07 10.98 4.88
CA ASN A 88 0.48 9.85 4.05
C ASN A 88 -0.57 8.75 4.13
N TRP A 89 -0.65 7.95 3.09
CA TRP A 89 -1.50 6.79 3.03
C TRP A 89 -0.77 5.65 2.34
N GLN A 90 -0.88 4.47 2.92
CA GLN A 90 -0.20 3.27 2.43
C GLN A 90 -1.17 2.11 2.41
N MET A 91 -1.00 1.21 1.47
CA MET A 91 -1.70 -0.08 1.46
C MET A 91 -0.76 -1.21 1.12
N LYS A 92 -0.99 -2.36 1.74
CA LYS A 92 -0.33 -3.61 1.42
C LYS A 92 -1.34 -4.75 1.28
N LEU A 93 -1.13 -5.57 0.28
CA LEU A 93 -1.87 -6.81 0.09
C LEU A 93 -1.21 -7.92 0.90
N LEU A 94 -1.87 -8.38 1.94
CA LEU A 94 -1.41 -9.47 2.80
C LEU A 94 -2.06 -10.79 2.36
N PRO A 95 -1.30 -11.86 2.11
CA PRO A 95 -1.87 -13.16 1.81
C PRO A 95 -2.53 -13.73 3.08
N LEU A 96 -3.81 -14.03 3.00
CA LEU A 96 -4.53 -14.76 4.05
C LEU A 96 -4.40 -16.28 3.84
N ASN A 97 -4.40 -16.69 2.58
CA ASN A 97 -4.14 -18.06 2.13
C ASN A 97 -3.68 -18.01 0.65
N ASP A 98 -3.51 -19.17 0.02
CA ASP A 98 -3.02 -19.28 -1.37
C ASP A 98 -3.87 -18.53 -2.41
N THR A 99 -5.14 -18.27 -2.12
CA THR A 99 -6.10 -17.67 -3.06
C THR A 99 -6.71 -16.37 -2.61
N THR A 100 -6.62 -16.03 -1.32
CA THR A 100 -7.30 -14.88 -0.73
C THR A 100 -6.28 -13.90 -0.16
N LYS A 101 -6.45 -12.63 -0.48
CA LYS A 101 -5.67 -11.53 0.08
C LYS A 101 -6.56 -10.53 0.82
N VAL A 102 -5.95 -9.84 1.75
CA VAL A 102 -6.54 -8.77 2.55
C VAL A 102 -5.76 -7.50 2.32
N VAL A 103 -6.46 -6.40 2.19
CA VAL A 103 -5.87 -5.06 2.13
C VAL A 103 -5.64 -4.57 3.55
N CYS A 104 -4.38 -4.32 3.90
CA CYS A 104 -4.02 -3.57 5.09
C CYS A 104 -3.74 -2.13 4.65
N ALA A 105 -4.49 -1.17 5.16
CA ALA A 105 -4.35 0.25 4.85
C ALA A 105 -3.99 1.05 6.10
N VAL A 106 -2.97 1.90 5.98
CA VAL A 106 -2.52 2.80 7.04
C VAL A 106 -2.65 4.23 6.59
N SER A 107 -3.32 5.04 7.39
CA SER A 107 -3.41 6.48 7.22
C SER A 107 -2.58 7.15 8.31
N ILE A 108 -1.70 8.07 7.93
CA ILE A 108 -0.83 8.81 8.83
C ILE A 108 -1.12 10.30 8.64
N VAL A 109 -1.38 11.00 9.72
CA VAL A 109 -1.62 12.45 9.72
C VAL A 109 -0.76 13.09 10.79
N CYS A 110 -0.02 14.14 10.41
CA CYS A 110 0.88 14.86 11.30
C CYS A 110 0.42 16.32 11.48
N ALA A 111 0.06 16.72 12.75
CA ALA A 111 -0.32 18.10 13.06
C ALA A 111 -0.27 18.41 14.59
N PRO A 112 0.85 18.82 15.19
CA PRO A 112 2.27 18.68 14.83
C PRO A 112 2.81 17.28 15.05
N ALA A 113 2.22 16.48 15.97
CA ALA A 113 2.52 15.08 16.17
C ALA A 113 1.84 14.24 15.10
N CYS A 114 2.45 13.11 14.75
CA CYS A 114 1.86 12.16 13.84
C CYS A 114 0.96 11.18 14.59
N ASP A 115 -0.21 10.92 14.02
CA ASP A 115 -1.13 9.86 14.43
C ASP A 115 -1.34 8.91 13.25
N SER A 116 -1.47 7.63 13.52
CA SER A 116 -1.66 6.60 12.50
C SER A 116 -2.88 5.75 12.81
N HIS A 117 -3.60 5.39 11.75
CA HIS A 117 -4.77 4.54 11.84
C HIS A 117 -4.68 3.40 10.84
N ILE A 118 -4.79 2.17 11.33
CA ILE A 118 -4.76 0.95 10.53
C ILE A 118 -6.16 0.40 10.33
N ARG A 119 -6.48 0.00 9.09
CA ARG A 119 -7.73 -0.67 8.73
C ARG A 119 -7.49 -1.84 7.80
N PHE A 120 -8.36 -2.82 7.87
CA PHE A 120 -8.32 -3.99 7.01
C PHE A 120 -9.57 -4.04 6.14
N TYR A 121 -9.37 -4.47 4.88
CA TYR A 121 -10.45 -4.60 3.92
C TYR A 121 -10.28 -5.88 3.09
N THR A 122 -11.36 -6.35 2.53
CA THR A 122 -11.27 -7.28 1.39
C THR A 122 -10.71 -6.55 0.17
N THR A 123 -10.30 -7.28 -0.86
CA THR A 123 -9.89 -6.70 -2.15
C THR A 123 -11.00 -5.91 -2.86
N ASP A 124 -12.26 -6.10 -2.45
CA ASP A 124 -13.44 -5.34 -2.89
C ASP A 124 -13.79 -4.16 -1.96
N TRP A 125 -12.87 -3.78 -1.07
CA TRP A 125 -12.99 -2.65 -0.13
C TRP A 125 -14.13 -2.76 0.89
N LYS A 126 -14.54 -3.98 1.26
CA LYS A 126 -15.40 -4.20 2.42
C LYS A 126 -14.54 -4.24 3.67
N GLU A 127 -14.87 -3.39 4.65
CA GLU A 127 -14.13 -3.31 5.92
C GLU A 127 -14.22 -4.61 6.70
N LEU A 128 -13.09 -5.01 7.27
CA LEU A 128 -12.93 -6.18 8.12
C LEU A 128 -12.55 -5.74 9.55
N PRO A 129 -12.99 -6.45 10.59
CA PRO A 129 -12.62 -6.12 11.96
C PRO A 129 -11.10 -6.22 12.15
N ALA A 130 -10.48 -5.17 12.68
CA ALA A 130 -9.04 -5.16 12.94
C ALA A 130 -8.63 -6.24 13.95
N THR A 131 -9.52 -6.62 14.86
CA THR A 131 -9.31 -7.69 15.84
C THR A 131 -9.04 -9.06 15.25
N ASP A 132 -9.44 -9.29 14.01
CA ASP A 132 -9.19 -10.56 13.32
C ASP A 132 -7.72 -10.69 12.84
N PHE A 133 -7.02 -9.56 12.74
CA PHE A 133 -5.64 -9.46 12.22
C PHE A 133 -4.64 -8.98 13.27
N LEU A 134 -5.09 -8.19 14.23
CA LEU A 134 -4.29 -7.64 15.32
C LEU A 134 -4.82 -8.20 16.65
N PRO A 135 -4.12 -9.14 17.30
CA PRO A 135 -4.56 -9.75 18.55
C PRO A 135 -4.64 -8.74 19.70
N SER A 136 -3.84 -7.69 19.64
CA SER A 136 -3.94 -6.51 20.51
C SER A 136 -3.43 -5.28 19.76
N VAL A 137 -4.07 -4.14 19.96
CA VAL A 137 -3.47 -2.87 19.58
C VAL A 137 -2.24 -2.68 20.45
N PRO A 138 -1.03 -2.45 19.87
CA PRO A 138 0.15 -2.19 20.66
C PRO A 138 -0.12 -1.10 21.70
N GLN A 139 0.24 -1.35 22.94
CA GLN A 139 0.10 -0.38 24.02
C GLN A 139 1.41 0.39 24.18
N MET A 140 1.34 1.60 24.71
CA MET A 140 2.50 2.44 24.98
C MET A 140 3.63 1.67 25.71
N ASN A 141 3.27 0.83 26.67
CA ASN A 141 4.22 0.05 27.46
C ASN A 141 4.98 -1.03 26.67
N ASP A 142 4.47 -1.41 25.48
CA ASP A 142 5.14 -2.40 24.62
C ASP A 142 6.40 -1.81 23.94
N PHE A 143 6.50 -0.48 23.90
CA PHE A 143 7.58 0.25 23.25
C PHE A 143 8.62 0.82 24.23
N PHE A 144 8.38 0.77 25.54
CA PHE A 144 9.28 1.32 26.53
C PHE A 144 9.94 0.24 27.37
N THR A 145 11.24 0.41 27.58
CA THR A 145 11.97 -0.31 28.62
C THR A 145 11.99 0.52 29.91
N SER A 146 12.19 -0.10 31.05
CA SER A 146 12.24 0.57 32.35
C SER A 146 13.35 1.64 32.47
N SER A 147 14.32 1.64 31.57
CA SER A 147 15.39 2.67 31.48
C SER A 147 14.95 3.95 30.74
N ASP A 148 13.88 3.90 29.97
CA ASP A 148 13.42 5.03 29.14
C ASP A 148 12.46 5.95 29.91
N SER A 149 12.11 5.62 31.16
CA SER A 149 11.05 6.28 31.93
C SER A 149 11.46 7.58 32.64
N THR A 150 12.70 8.04 32.48
CA THR A 150 13.24 9.19 33.25
C THR A 150 13.29 10.50 32.49
N ASP A 151 13.05 10.53 31.19
CA ASP A 151 13.06 11.73 30.37
C ASP A 151 11.73 11.89 29.61
N TYR A 152 10.84 12.71 30.13
CA TYR A 152 9.50 12.93 29.56
C TYR A 152 9.54 13.50 28.13
N ASP A 153 10.49 14.37 27.83
CA ASP A 153 10.62 14.98 26.49
C ASP A 153 11.08 13.94 25.45
N PHE A 154 11.96 13.01 25.87
CA PHE A 154 12.41 11.92 25.04
C PHE A 154 11.30 10.88 24.82
N ILE A 155 10.51 10.60 25.86
CA ILE A 155 9.35 9.70 25.80
C ILE A 155 8.32 10.24 24.82
N ASP A 156 8.00 11.53 24.87
CA ASP A 156 7.01 12.16 24.00
C ASP A 156 7.45 12.16 22.53
N ALA A 157 8.72 12.48 22.26
CA ALA A 157 9.28 12.45 20.91
C ALA A 157 9.32 11.02 20.33
N ARG A 158 9.62 10.02 21.16
CA ARG A 158 9.69 8.63 20.76
C ARG A 158 8.30 8.04 20.55
N LEU A 159 7.32 8.37 21.38
CA LEU A 159 5.91 8.02 21.19
C LEU A 159 5.40 8.50 19.84
N GLN A 160 5.73 9.72 19.45
CA GLN A 160 5.33 10.26 18.15
C GLN A 160 5.96 9.51 16.98
N ALA A 161 7.22 9.07 17.13
CA ALA A 161 7.91 8.29 16.10
C ALA A 161 7.37 6.85 16.01
N ASP A 162 7.12 6.20 17.16
CA ASP A 162 6.71 4.80 17.22
C ASP A 162 5.23 4.59 16.84
N MET A 163 4.39 5.62 16.98
CA MET A 163 2.99 5.59 16.52
C MET A 163 2.84 5.68 14.99
N THR A 164 3.92 6.03 14.27
CA THR A 164 3.91 6.08 12.81
C THR A 164 4.16 4.68 12.26
N LEU A 165 3.11 3.92 12.03
CA LEU A 165 3.20 2.59 11.44
C LEU A 165 3.55 2.69 9.96
N SER A 166 4.61 2.01 9.54
CA SER A 166 4.94 1.82 8.13
C SER A 166 4.66 0.38 7.71
N LEU A 167 3.87 0.20 6.67
CA LEU A 167 3.58 -1.12 6.11
C LEU A 167 4.79 -1.80 5.46
N ILE A 168 5.87 -1.05 5.22
CA ILE A 168 7.10 -1.60 4.65
C ILE A 168 7.78 -2.55 5.64
N HIS A 169 7.56 -2.36 6.94
CA HIS A 169 8.20 -3.12 8.02
C HIS A 169 7.33 -4.22 8.64
N ILE A 170 6.12 -4.45 8.09
CA ILE A 170 5.22 -5.52 8.55
C ILE A 170 5.48 -6.82 7.78
#